data_02a0e5492d4a3554751fc75a34930bf7
#
_entry.id   02a0e5492d4a3554751fc75a34930bf7
#
_cell.length_a   1.000
_cell.length_b   1.000
_cell.length_c   1.000
_cell.angle_alpha   90.00
_cell.angle_beta   90.00
_cell.angle_gamma   90.00
#
_symmetry.space_group_name_H-M   'P 1'
#
loop_
_entity.id
_entity.type
_entity.pdbx_description
1 polymer ?
#
loop_
_entity_poly.entity_id
_entity_poly.type
_entity_poly.pdbx_seq_one_letter_code
_entity_poly.pdbx_strand_id
1 'polypeptide(L)'
;MCDLTLSKVDKVCRGGFFGGPVDSLSDFNNQYYNIMKSTLNEGYMGTEESLFSILIYKHSDLYQYFLIESNGLVSKFFEDLKNDNHKLLSESKIETVSNDLNVNNVGLYVITFNSPKQVKTLIKSMQKYDDNFVTKPKWVLLDNSTDLSTTDEYIQLCKEYDIEHVKKDNLGICGGRQWIAEDAEKKGFDYYFFFEDDMFFYPKKGEVDKNGFNRFVDGLYKKSLQIAKKNNFDFLKLSFTEFYGDNKTQWSWYNVPQSFRETQWPQKPNLPVQGLDPNAPKTKITKIDSFNGVPYAQGEIYYCNWPQVVSKHGNKKMFLTEKWARPFEQTWMSYMFQETVKGNINPGILLLSPTEHDRFDHYDGNLRKES
;
A
#
# COMPACT_ATOMS: atom_id res chain seq x y z
N MET A 1 -1.28 13.86 39.03
CA MET A 1 -2.24 12.73 39.06
C MET A 1 -3.66 13.30 39.02
N CYS A 2 -4.48 12.84 38.05
CA CYS A 2 -5.90 13.17 38.08
C CYS A 2 -6.54 12.30 39.18
N ASP A 3 -6.94 12.89 40.29
CA ASP A 3 -7.70 12.18 41.31
C ASP A 3 -9.14 12.01 40.81
N LEU A 4 -9.32 11.00 39.96
CA LEU A 4 -10.64 10.55 39.51
C LEU A 4 -11.21 9.62 40.58
N THR A 5 -11.37 10.14 41.81
CA THR A 5 -12.13 9.41 42.82
C THR A 5 -13.52 9.07 42.23
N LEU A 6 -13.96 7.84 42.44
CA LEU A 6 -15.23 7.31 41.86
C LEU A 6 -16.42 8.24 42.14
N SER A 7 -16.36 9.07 43.16
CA SER A 7 -17.39 10.04 43.51
C SER A 7 -17.45 11.26 42.57
N LYS A 8 -16.44 11.46 41.71
CA LYS A 8 -16.37 12.61 40.78
C LYS A 8 -16.59 12.22 39.32
N VAL A 9 -16.54 10.92 39.00
CA VAL A 9 -16.72 10.42 37.67
C VAL A 9 -18.13 9.83 37.59
N ASP A 10 -19.07 10.64 37.16
CA ASP A 10 -20.47 10.25 36.99
C ASP A 10 -20.78 9.75 35.56
N LYS A 11 -19.84 9.92 34.63
CA LYS A 11 -20.02 9.55 33.21
C LYS A 11 -18.74 8.93 32.69
N VAL A 12 -18.89 7.87 31.91
CA VAL A 12 -17.78 7.18 31.22
C VAL A 12 -17.90 7.46 29.72
N CYS A 13 -16.81 7.92 29.14
CA CYS A 13 -16.72 8.11 27.70
C CYS A 13 -16.62 6.75 27.00
N ARG A 14 -17.55 6.47 26.11
CA ARG A 14 -17.49 5.30 25.24
C ARG A 14 -16.68 5.64 23.98
N GLY A 15 -15.70 4.79 23.63
CA GLY A 15 -14.83 4.96 22.47
C GLY A 15 -15.50 4.68 21.11
N GLY A 16 -16.83 4.67 21.05
CA GLY A 16 -17.55 4.26 19.84
C GLY A 16 -17.45 5.23 18.67
N PHE A 17 -17.31 6.53 18.95
CA PHE A 17 -17.19 7.53 17.90
C PHE A 17 -16.65 8.85 18.45
N PHE A 18 -15.66 9.42 17.76
CA PHE A 18 -15.29 10.80 17.95
C PHE A 18 -14.85 11.40 16.59
N GLY A 19 -14.97 12.71 16.45
CA GLY A 19 -14.59 13.44 15.26
C GLY A 19 -14.41 14.93 15.54
N GLY A 20 -13.81 15.63 14.62
CA GLY A 20 -13.59 17.06 14.72
C GLY A 20 -12.80 17.62 13.54
N PRO A 21 -12.49 18.93 13.55
CA PRO A 21 -11.60 19.52 12.57
C PRO A 21 -10.24 18.80 12.55
N VAL A 22 -9.63 18.70 11.37
CA VAL A 22 -8.37 17.95 11.18
C VAL A 22 -7.26 18.45 12.10
N ASP A 23 -7.15 19.77 12.28
CA ASP A 23 -6.15 20.38 13.16
C ASP A 23 -6.38 19.99 14.62
N SER A 24 -7.64 19.97 15.05
CA SER A 24 -8.01 19.55 16.41
C SER A 24 -7.78 18.06 16.65
N LEU A 25 -7.89 17.21 15.61
CA LEU A 25 -7.58 15.78 15.72
C LEU A 25 -6.09 15.52 15.98
N SER A 26 -5.21 16.35 15.43
CA SER A 26 -3.77 16.26 15.71
C SER A 26 -3.46 16.58 17.18
N ASP A 27 -4.07 17.62 17.72
CA ASP A 27 -3.91 18.00 19.12
C ASP A 27 -4.52 16.96 20.06
N PHE A 28 -5.68 16.43 19.72
CA PHE A 28 -6.31 15.33 20.43
C PHE A 28 -5.39 14.11 20.50
N ASN A 29 -4.81 13.72 19.39
CA ASN A 29 -3.90 12.59 19.31
C ASN A 29 -2.68 12.77 20.24
N ASN A 30 -2.09 13.96 20.23
CA ASN A 30 -0.96 14.30 21.11
C ASN A 30 -1.34 14.22 22.59
N GLN A 31 -2.50 14.76 22.95
CA GLN A 31 -3.00 14.73 24.33
C GLN A 31 -3.31 13.29 24.77
N TYR A 32 -3.95 12.50 23.92
CA TYR A 32 -4.26 11.10 24.18
C TYR A 32 -2.98 10.29 24.49
N TYR A 33 -1.96 10.41 23.64
CA TYR A 33 -0.70 9.70 23.86
C TYR A 33 0.06 10.19 25.10
N ASN A 34 0.00 11.47 25.40
CA ASN A 34 0.62 12.01 26.61
C ASN A 34 -0.03 11.44 27.88
N ILE A 35 -1.36 11.35 27.91
CA ILE A 35 -2.08 10.76 29.03
C ILE A 35 -1.80 9.26 29.12
N MET A 36 -1.81 8.55 28.02
CA MET A 36 -1.49 7.13 27.96
C MET A 36 -0.08 6.85 28.50
N LYS A 37 0.91 7.61 28.07
CA LYS A 37 2.30 7.49 28.59
C LYS A 37 2.38 7.78 30.08
N SER A 38 1.70 8.81 30.54
CA SER A 38 1.69 9.16 31.97
C SER A 38 1.08 8.04 32.80
N THR A 39 -0.06 7.50 32.40
CA THR A 39 -0.73 6.42 33.14
C THR A 39 0.09 5.13 33.15
N LEU A 40 0.74 4.79 32.05
CA LEU A 40 1.62 3.62 31.96
C LEU A 40 2.88 3.78 32.81
N ASN A 41 3.48 4.96 32.85
CA ASN A 41 4.66 5.25 33.66
C ASN A 41 4.33 5.21 35.19
N GLU A 42 3.09 5.48 35.55
CA GLU A 42 2.59 5.37 36.92
C GLU A 42 2.12 3.95 37.28
N GLY A 43 2.25 2.98 36.36
CA GLY A 43 1.89 1.58 36.58
C GLY A 43 0.39 1.27 36.39
N TYR A 44 -0.38 2.20 35.84
CA TYR A 44 -1.79 2.00 35.58
C TYR A 44 -2.01 1.56 34.13
N MET A 45 -2.88 0.57 33.92
CA MET A 45 -3.34 0.14 32.61
C MET A 45 -4.86 0.26 32.57
N GLY A 46 -5.36 1.09 31.67
CA GLY A 46 -6.79 1.28 31.43
C GLY A 46 -7.17 0.93 29.97
N THR A 47 -8.46 0.82 29.75
CA THR A 47 -9.00 0.75 28.37
C THR A 47 -8.92 2.13 27.73
N GLU A 48 -9.09 2.19 26.39
CA GLU A 48 -9.22 3.43 25.65
C GLU A 48 -10.36 4.32 26.19
N GLU A 49 -11.46 3.72 26.68
CA GLU A 49 -12.57 4.43 27.30
C GLU A 49 -12.13 5.18 28.57
N SER A 50 -11.23 4.61 29.34
CA SER A 50 -10.64 5.27 30.51
C SER A 50 -9.82 6.49 30.12
N LEU A 51 -9.02 6.38 29.07
CA LEU A 51 -8.20 7.48 28.55
C LEU A 51 -9.06 8.61 27.97
N PHE A 52 -10.12 8.29 27.24
CA PHE A 52 -11.07 9.29 26.75
C PHE A 52 -11.81 9.99 27.89
N SER A 53 -12.20 9.25 28.92
CA SER A 53 -12.80 9.84 30.11
C SER A 53 -11.86 10.84 30.79
N ILE A 54 -10.58 10.47 30.98
CA ILE A 54 -9.57 11.38 31.54
C ILE A 54 -9.40 12.62 30.68
N LEU A 55 -9.32 12.47 29.34
CA LEU A 55 -9.21 13.59 28.41
C LEU A 55 -10.36 14.58 28.55
N ILE A 56 -11.58 14.11 28.54
CA ILE A 56 -12.78 14.94 28.64
C ILE A 56 -12.86 15.64 29.99
N TYR A 57 -12.52 14.96 31.08
CA TYR A 57 -12.53 15.58 32.39
C TYR A 57 -11.40 16.60 32.62
N LYS A 58 -10.24 16.39 32.02
CA LYS A 58 -9.11 17.31 32.07
C LYS A 58 -9.25 18.54 31.17
N HIS A 59 -9.88 18.37 30.05
CA HIS A 59 -9.93 19.36 28.97
C HIS A 59 -11.37 19.55 28.49
N SER A 60 -12.31 19.69 29.44
CA SER A 60 -13.75 19.81 29.17
C SER A 60 -14.13 20.98 28.27
N ASP A 61 -13.27 21.99 28.21
CA ASP A 61 -13.39 23.17 27.34
C ASP A 61 -13.07 22.89 25.87
N LEU A 62 -12.33 21.80 25.59
CA LEU A 62 -11.90 21.43 24.26
C LEU A 62 -12.79 20.35 23.61
N TYR A 63 -13.63 19.69 24.42
CA TYR A 63 -14.43 18.55 23.93
C TYR A 63 -15.91 18.77 24.13
N GLN A 64 -16.66 18.59 23.06
CA GLN A 64 -18.09 18.44 23.12
C GLN A 64 -18.46 16.96 23.15
N TYR A 65 -19.32 16.54 24.05
CA TYR A 65 -19.76 15.17 24.18
C TYR A 65 -21.28 15.07 24.20
N PHE A 66 -21.79 13.92 23.79
CA PHE A 66 -23.20 13.61 23.79
C PHE A 66 -23.48 12.49 24.79
N LEU A 67 -24.51 12.67 25.62
CA LEU A 67 -24.94 11.65 26.54
C LEU A 67 -25.81 10.62 25.81
N ILE A 68 -25.42 9.34 25.97
CA ILE A 68 -26.17 8.22 25.41
C ILE A 68 -26.63 7.34 26.57
N GLU A 69 -27.93 7.22 26.75
CA GLU A 69 -28.53 6.57 27.92
C GLU A 69 -28.48 5.03 27.90
N SER A 70 -28.26 4.41 26.71
CA SER A 70 -28.16 2.95 26.61
C SER A 70 -27.25 2.48 25.49
N ASN A 71 -26.72 1.26 25.66
CA ASN A 71 -25.96 0.56 24.63
C ASN A 71 -26.82 0.32 23.39
N GLY A 72 -26.31 0.64 22.23
CA GLY A 72 -26.98 0.40 20.94
C GLY A 72 -27.57 1.64 20.27
N LEU A 73 -27.45 2.83 20.89
CA LEU A 73 -27.95 4.08 20.31
C LEU A 73 -26.99 4.77 19.34
N VAL A 74 -25.79 4.21 19.08
CA VAL A 74 -24.89 4.77 18.07
C VAL A 74 -25.58 4.79 16.70
N SER A 75 -26.26 3.72 16.32
CA SER A 75 -27.05 3.65 15.09
C SER A 75 -28.18 4.66 15.08
N LYS A 76 -28.91 4.80 16.20
CA LYS A 76 -29.97 5.79 16.32
C LYS A 76 -29.44 7.23 16.28
N PHE A 77 -28.30 7.49 16.91
CA PHE A 77 -27.64 8.79 16.82
C PHE A 77 -27.30 9.15 15.36
N PHE A 78 -26.80 8.20 14.58
CA PHE A 78 -26.56 8.42 13.15
C PHE A 78 -27.85 8.57 12.34
N GLU A 79 -28.91 7.86 12.70
CA GLU A 79 -30.23 8.06 12.09
C GLU A 79 -30.81 9.43 12.41
N ASP A 80 -30.69 9.87 13.64
CA ASP A 80 -31.13 11.19 14.08
C ASP A 80 -30.31 12.30 13.41
N LEU A 81 -28.99 12.16 13.31
CA LEU A 81 -28.14 13.08 12.53
C LEU A 81 -28.52 13.13 11.05
N LYS A 82 -28.89 12.00 10.48
CA LYS A 82 -29.34 11.91 9.08
C LYS A 82 -30.70 12.57 8.88
N ASN A 83 -31.61 12.43 9.85
CA ASN A 83 -32.97 12.93 9.78
C ASN A 83 -33.08 14.42 10.12
N ASP A 84 -32.19 14.94 10.96
CA ASP A 84 -32.16 16.36 11.37
C ASP A 84 -31.60 17.31 10.28
N ASN A 85 -31.38 16.82 9.06
CA ASN A 85 -30.88 17.65 7.97
C ASN A 85 -29.61 18.49 8.38
N HIS A 86 -28.81 17.98 9.29
CA HIS A 86 -27.58 18.66 9.63
C HIS A 86 -26.69 18.70 8.38
N LYS A 87 -26.66 19.85 7.75
CA LYS A 87 -25.84 20.21 6.60
C LYS A 87 -24.36 19.88 6.75
N LEU A 88 -23.90 19.54 7.95
CA LEU A 88 -22.53 19.13 8.25
C LEU A 88 -22.05 17.88 7.47
N LEU A 89 -22.97 16.98 7.07
CA LEU A 89 -22.60 15.86 6.19
C LEU A 89 -22.76 16.18 4.70
N SER A 90 -23.50 17.25 4.37
CA SER A 90 -23.71 17.68 2.98
C SER A 90 -22.72 18.76 2.54
N GLU A 91 -22.08 19.45 3.50
CA GLU A 91 -21.12 20.53 3.22
C GLU A 91 -19.69 20.21 3.66
N SER A 92 -19.42 19.15 4.46
CA SER A 92 -18.14 18.52 4.28
C SER A 92 -18.16 18.15 2.79
N LYS A 93 -17.41 18.85 2.02
CA LYS A 93 -16.99 18.38 0.71
C LYS A 93 -16.47 16.95 0.95
N ILE A 94 -17.37 15.94 0.92
CA ILE A 94 -17.11 14.83 0.05
C ILE A 94 -16.82 15.61 -1.23
N GLU A 95 -15.56 15.93 -1.47
CA GLU A 95 -15.15 16.14 -2.82
C GLU A 95 -15.79 14.96 -3.48
N THR A 96 -16.89 15.22 -4.15
CA THR A 96 -17.37 14.38 -5.23
C THR A 96 -16.12 14.31 -6.04
N VAL A 97 -15.31 13.28 -5.71
CA VAL A 97 -14.12 12.94 -6.45
C VAL A 97 -14.73 12.68 -7.80
N SER A 98 -14.66 13.72 -8.59
CA SER A 98 -15.31 13.85 -9.86
C SER A 98 -15.11 12.55 -10.61
N ASN A 99 -16.04 12.20 -11.48
CA ASN A 99 -15.90 11.11 -12.45
C ASN A 99 -14.55 11.12 -13.19
N ASP A 100 -13.77 12.18 -13.05
CA ASP A 100 -12.39 12.37 -13.50
C ASP A 100 -11.34 11.43 -12.89
N LEU A 101 -11.59 10.70 -11.82
CA LEU A 101 -10.66 9.67 -11.32
C LEU A 101 -10.85 8.30 -11.97
N ASN A 102 -11.80 8.15 -12.90
CA ASN A 102 -11.87 6.93 -13.68
C ASN A 102 -10.66 6.84 -14.63
N VAL A 103 -10.02 5.69 -14.64
CA VAL A 103 -8.92 5.35 -15.52
C VAL A 103 -9.40 4.19 -16.39
N ASN A 104 -9.49 4.43 -17.69
CA ASN A 104 -10.11 3.46 -18.61
C ASN A 104 -9.11 2.75 -19.53
N ASN A 105 -7.93 3.35 -19.75
CA ASN A 105 -6.91 2.80 -20.64
C ASN A 105 -5.73 2.26 -19.84
N VAL A 106 -5.90 1.03 -19.35
CA VAL A 106 -4.95 0.39 -18.43
C VAL A 106 -4.39 -0.88 -19.05
N GLY A 107 -3.06 -1.01 -18.99
CA GLY A 107 -2.35 -2.26 -19.27
C GLY A 107 -2.06 -3.06 -18.01
N LEU A 108 -1.86 -4.36 -18.14
CA LEU A 108 -1.27 -5.19 -17.11
C LEU A 108 -0.20 -6.05 -17.74
N TYR A 109 1.03 -5.91 -17.26
CA TYR A 109 2.17 -6.66 -17.74
C TYR A 109 2.63 -7.68 -16.71
N VAL A 110 2.84 -8.91 -17.16
CA VAL A 110 3.51 -9.95 -16.39
C VAL A 110 4.77 -10.34 -17.14
N ILE A 111 5.91 -10.36 -16.46
CA ILE A 111 7.16 -10.91 -16.97
C ILE A 111 7.32 -12.33 -16.41
N THR A 112 7.66 -13.29 -17.27
CA THR A 112 7.78 -14.70 -16.88
C THR A 112 9.03 -15.35 -17.48
N PHE A 113 9.53 -16.37 -16.77
CA PHE A 113 10.66 -17.18 -17.20
C PHE A 113 10.47 -18.65 -16.82
N ASN A 114 10.28 -19.53 -17.81
CA ASN A 114 10.15 -20.99 -17.67
C ASN A 114 9.10 -21.47 -16.63
N SER A 115 8.06 -20.68 -16.34
CA SER A 115 7.12 -20.98 -15.25
C SER A 115 5.65 -20.66 -15.56
N PRO A 116 5.01 -21.33 -16.52
CA PRO A 116 3.59 -21.11 -16.83
C PRO A 116 2.66 -21.40 -15.65
N LYS A 117 3.06 -22.31 -14.77
CA LYS A 117 2.31 -22.65 -13.56
C LYS A 117 2.24 -21.47 -12.58
N GLN A 118 3.31 -20.68 -12.43
CA GLN A 118 3.30 -19.49 -11.59
C GLN A 118 2.37 -18.42 -12.18
N VAL A 119 2.44 -18.16 -13.48
CA VAL A 119 1.51 -17.24 -14.15
C VAL A 119 0.05 -17.65 -13.90
N LYS A 120 -0.26 -18.94 -14.02
CA LYS A 120 -1.60 -19.46 -13.73
C LYS A 120 -2.01 -19.25 -12.27
N THR A 121 -1.09 -19.44 -11.33
CA THR A 121 -1.31 -19.21 -9.89
C THR A 121 -1.57 -17.72 -9.63
N LEU A 122 -0.78 -16.83 -10.22
CA LEU A 122 -0.99 -15.38 -10.14
C LEU A 122 -2.38 -14.98 -10.63
N ILE A 123 -2.77 -15.40 -11.84
CA ILE A 123 -4.10 -15.10 -12.41
C ILE A 123 -5.22 -15.56 -11.49
N LYS A 124 -5.18 -16.82 -11.01
CA LYS A 124 -6.20 -17.36 -10.12
C LYS A 124 -6.27 -16.64 -8.78
N SER A 125 -5.12 -16.20 -8.24
CA SER A 125 -5.09 -15.42 -7.02
C SER A 125 -5.69 -14.03 -7.21
N MET A 126 -5.43 -13.39 -8.36
CA MET A 126 -6.05 -12.11 -8.74
C MET A 126 -7.57 -12.24 -8.85
N GLN A 127 -8.07 -13.27 -9.53
CA GLN A 127 -9.51 -13.52 -9.65
C GLN A 127 -10.20 -13.64 -8.29
N LYS A 128 -9.57 -14.34 -7.35
CA LYS A 128 -10.12 -14.51 -5.99
C LYS A 128 -10.04 -13.24 -5.15
N TYR A 129 -9.02 -12.43 -5.38
CA TYR A 129 -8.79 -11.22 -4.60
C TYR A 129 -9.64 -10.06 -5.10
N ASP A 130 -9.51 -9.72 -6.38
CA ASP A 130 -10.25 -8.68 -7.08
C ASP A 130 -10.22 -8.99 -8.58
N ASP A 131 -11.30 -9.56 -9.09
CA ASP A 131 -11.43 -10.01 -10.48
C ASP A 131 -11.22 -8.88 -11.51
N ASN A 132 -11.34 -7.63 -11.07
CA ASN A 132 -11.03 -6.49 -11.94
C ASN A 132 -9.58 -6.46 -12.40
N PHE A 133 -8.63 -7.08 -11.70
CA PHE A 133 -7.26 -7.23 -12.20
C PHE A 133 -7.20 -8.09 -13.46
N VAL A 134 -8.12 -9.06 -13.59
CA VAL A 134 -8.15 -9.97 -14.74
C VAL A 134 -9.03 -9.43 -15.87
N THR A 135 -10.15 -8.82 -15.55
CA THR A 135 -11.21 -8.50 -16.52
C THR A 135 -11.14 -7.07 -17.07
N LYS A 136 -10.42 -6.15 -16.46
CA LYS A 136 -10.44 -4.73 -16.83
C LYS A 136 -9.24 -4.27 -17.67
N PRO A 137 -7.99 -4.62 -17.32
CA PRO A 137 -6.83 -4.16 -18.09
C PRO A 137 -6.64 -4.97 -19.37
N LYS A 138 -5.88 -4.40 -20.30
CA LYS A 138 -5.33 -5.17 -21.42
C LYS A 138 -4.06 -5.89 -20.93
N TRP A 139 -4.11 -7.20 -20.92
CA TRP A 139 -3.01 -8.02 -20.45
C TRP A 139 -1.96 -8.28 -21.54
N VAL A 140 -0.71 -8.24 -21.12
CA VAL A 140 0.44 -8.63 -21.93
C VAL A 140 1.34 -9.53 -21.08
N LEU A 141 1.56 -10.75 -21.53
CA LEU A 141 2.55 -11.67 -20.95
C LEU A 141 3.84 -11.57 -21.76
N LEU A 142 4.89 -11.03 -21.15
CA LEU A 142 6.24 -11.06 -21.69
C LEU A 142 6.93 -12.36 -21.28
N ASP A 143 7.02 -13.28 -22.22
CA ASP A 143 7.65 -14.57 -22.03
C ASP A 143 9.12 -14.53 -22.44
N ASN A 144 9.99 -14.50 -21.42
CA ASN A 144 11.45 -14.55 -21.55
C ASN A 144 12.03 -15.97 -21.48
N SER A 145 11.18 -17.00 -21.50
CA SER A 145 11.58 -18.39 -21.31
C SER A 145 12.58 -18.88 -22.36
N THR A 146 13.51 -19.68 -21.91
CA THR A 146 14.46 -20.40 -22.78
C THR A 146 14.06 -21.84 -23.00
N ASP A 147 13.22 -22.39 -22.15
CA ASP A 147 12.68 -23.73 -22.27
C ASP A 147 11.48 -23.72 -23.21
N LEU A 148 11.67 -24.25 -24.43
CA LEU A 148 10.63 -24.32 -25.45
C LEU A 148 9.49 -25.29 -25.09
N SER A 149 9.70 -26.23 -24.16
CA SER A 149 8.66 -27.16 -23.73
C SER A 149 7.50 -26.46 -23.01
N THR A 150 7.72 -25.26 -22.47
CA THR A 150 6.70 -24.46 -21.78
C THR A 150 5.83 -23.64 -22.74
N THR A 151 6.19 -23.56 -24.01
CA THR A 151 5.54 -22.64 -24.98
C THR A 151 4.05 -22.94 -25.17
N ASP A 152 3.69 -24.20 -25.34
CA ASP A 152 2.30 -24.61 -25.55
C ASP A 152 1.42 -24.30 -24.34
N GLU A 153 1.95 -24.45 -23.12
CA GLU A 153 1.22 -24.09 -21.89
C GLU A 153 0.95 -22.59 -21.81
N TYR A 154 1.92 -21.75 -22.17
CA TYR A 154 1.72 -20.30 -22.23
C TYR A 154 0.68 -19.90 -23.29
N ILE A 155 0.73 -20.50 -24.49
CA ILE A 155 -0.25 -20.24 -25.55
C ILE A 155 -1.65 -20.59 -25.09
N GLN A 156 -1.83 -21.77 -24.47
CA GLN A 156 -3.12 -22.19 -23.95
C GLN A 156 -3.63 -21.27 -22.84
N LEU A 157 -2.77 -20.91 -21.88
CA LEU A 157 -3.09 -20.02 -20.81
C LEU A 157 -3.50 -18.63 -21.30
N CYS A 158 -2.74 -18.07 -22.23
CA CYS A 158 -3.02 -16.77 -22.81
C CYS A 158 -4.35 -16.76 -23.60
N LYS A 159 -4.66 -17.84 -24.29
CA LYS A 159 -5.94 -18.01 -24.97
C LYS A 159 -7.13 -18.14 -23.99
N GLU A 160 -6.93 -18.84 -22.87
CA GLU A 160 -7.97 -19.02 -21.83
C GLU A 160 -8.39 -17.68 -21.22
N TYR A 161 -7.46 -16.76 -21.02
CA TYR A 161 -7.68 -15.49 -20.32
C TYR A 161 -7.63 -14.24 -21.21
N ASP A 162 -7.62 -14.39 -22.54
CA ASP A 162 -7.52 -13.29 -23.52
C ASP A 162 -6.29 -12.39 -23.27
N ILE A 163 -5.13 -13.02 -23.07
CA ILE A 163 -3.85 -12.37 -22.81
C ILE A 163 -3.02 -12.31 -24.08
N GLU A 164 -2.45 -11.15 -24.40
CA GLU A 164 -1.46 -11.02 -25.46
C GLU A 164 -0.16 -11.72 -25.05
N HIS A 165 0.20 -12.81 -25.75
CA HIS A 165 1.44 -13.54 -25.52
C HIS A 165 2.56 -12.96 -26.38
N VAL A 166 3.62 -12.46 -25.78
CA VAL A 166 4.79 -11.93 -26.47
C VAL A 166 6.03 -12.73 -26.07
N LYS A 167 6.46 -13.60 -26.96
CA LYS A 167 7.71 -14.37 -26.81
C LYS A 167 8.90 -13.54 -27.24
N LYS A 168 9.93 -13.47 -26.39
CA LYS A 168 11.23 -12.87 -26.67
C LYS A 168 12.34 -13.85 -26.33
N ASP A 169 13.52 -13.62 -26.92
CA ASP A 169 14.74 -14.17 -26.34
C ASP A 169 14.92 -13.61 -24.95
N ASN A 170 15.58 -14.35 -24.05
CA ASN A 170 15.72 -13.91 -22.67
C ASN A 170 16.36 -12.53 -22.58
N LEU A 171 15.57 -11.52 -22.35
CA LEU A 171 16.00 -10.13 -22.17
C LEU A 171 16.58 -9.87 -20.77
N GLY A 172 16.45 -10.83 -19.85
CA GLY A 172 16.66 -10.63 -18.43
C GLY A 172 15.63 -9.69 -17.83
N ILE A 173 15.75 -9.40 -16.53
CA ILE A 173 14.79 -8.55 -15.84
C ILE A 173 14.87 -7.09 -16.31
N CYS A 174 16.08 -6.56 -16.50
CA CYS A 174 16.28 -5.17 -16.91
C CYS A 174 15.81 -4.92 -18.35
N GLY A 175 16.19 -5.80 -19.27
CA GLY A 175 15.75 -5.71 -20.67
C GLY A 175 14.26 -5.92 -20.81
N GLY A 176 13.68 -6.83 -20.03
CA GLY A 176 12.24 -7.05 -19.99
C GLY A 176 11.48 -5.82 -19.49
N ARG A 177 11.95 -5.16 -18.43
CA ARG A 177 11.34 -3.91 -17.94
C ARG A 177 11.42 -2.78 -18.95
N GLN A 178 12.57 -2.65 -19.64
CA GLN A 178 12.73 -1.66 -20.71
C GLN A 178 11.76 -1.94 -21.84
N TRP A 179 11.64 -3.20 -22.29
CA TRP A 179 10.72 -3.60 -23.32
C TRP A 179 9.25 -3.30 -22.94
N ILE A 180 8.85 -3.63 -21.71
CA ILE A 180 7.50 -3.33 -21.19
C ILE A 180 7.22 -1.83 -21.25
N ALA A 181 8.18 -1.00 -20.85
CA ALA A 181 8.02 0.45 -20.89
C ALA A 181 7.81 0.99 -22.33
N GLU A 182 8.57 0.46 -23.29
CA GLU A 182 8.47 0.82 -24.70
C GLU A 182 7.14 0.34 -25.32
N ASP A 183 6.69 -0.86 -24.97
CA ASP A 183 5.42 -1.41 -25.44
C ASP A 183 4.22 -0.67 -24.84
N ALA A 184 4.27 -0.34 -23.55
CA ALA A 184 3.22 0.43 -22.87
C ALA A 184 3.06 1.83 -23.49
N GLU A 185 4.17 2.51 -23.83
CA GLU A 185 4.14 3.79 -24.55
C GLU A 185 3.55 3.63 -25.94
N LYS A 186 3.96 2.61 -26.69
CA LYS A 186 3.43 2.31 -28.03
C LYS A 186 1.94 2.02 -28.00
N LYS A 187 1.44 1.29 -27.00
CA LYS A 187 0.02 1.00 -26.80
C LYS A 187 -0.77 2.19 -26.25
N GLY A 188 -0.06 3.22 -25.77
CA GLY A 188 -0.64 4.47 -25.29
C GLY A 188 -1.40 4.34 -23.97
N PHE A 189 -1.05 3.38 -23.11
CA PHE A 189 -1.69 3.22 -21.82
C PHE A 189 -1.49 4.46 -20.92
N ASP A 190 -2.55 4.87 -20.23
CA ASP A 190 -2.46 5.94 -19.25
C ASP A 190 -1.78 5.47 -17.96
N TYR A 191 -2.05 4.21 -17.60
CA TYR A 191 -1.44 3.48 -16.50
C TYR A 191 -1.22 2.04 -16.90
N TYR A 192 -0.24 1.40 -16.29
CA TYR A 192 -0.14 -0.05 -16.34
C TYR A 192 0.29 -0.64 -15.00
N PHE A 193 -0.19 -1.85 -14.74
CA PHE A 193 0.30 -2.68 -13.65
C PHE A 193 1.49 -3.51 -14.15
N PHE A 194 2.44 -3.70 -13.26
CA PHE A 194 3.56 -4.61 -13.48
C PHE A 194 3.62 -5.67 -12.39
N PHE A 195 3.84 -6.92 -12.81
CA PHE A 195 4.05 -8.07 -11.94
C PHE A 195 5.17 -8.96 -12.47
N GLU A 196 5.89 -9.59 -11.55
CA GLU A 196 6.65 -10.82 -11.82
C GLU A 196 5.71 -12.02 -11.66
N ASP A 197 6.02 -13.15 -12.32
CA ASP A 197 5.15 -14.32 -12.35
C ASP A 197 5.04 -15.07 -11.02
N ASP A 198 6.01 -14.87 -10.12
CA ASP A 198 6.11 -15.52 -8.82
C ASP A 198 5.42 -14.75 -7.68
N MET A 199 4.46 -13.89 -8.03
CA MET A 199 3.62 -13.18 -7.09
C MET A 199 2.24 -13.85 -6.96
N PHE A 200 1.64 -13.76 -5.78
CA PHE A 200 0.23 -14.11 -5.61
C PHE A 200 -0.46 -13.21 -4.59
N PHE A 201 -1.78 -13.12 -4.68
CA PHE A 201 -2.61 -12.30 -3.81
C PHE A 201 -3.25 -13.11 -2.70
N TYR A 202 -3.35 -12.51 -1.51
CA TYR A 202 -4.07 -13.07 -0.37
C TYR A 202 -5.54 -12.66 -0.37
N PRO A 203 -6.48 -13.57 -0.60
CA PRO A 203 -7.88 -13.20 -0.83
C PRO A 203 -8.72 -13.11 0.46
N LYS A 204 -8.12 -13.20 1.65
CA LYS A 204 -8.89 -13.28 2.90
C LYS A 204 -8.96 -11.94 3.63
N LYS A 205 -10.19 -11.53 3.94
CA LYS A 205 -10.47 -10.36 4.77
C LYS A 205 -10.03 -10.57 6.21
N GLY A 206 -9.51 -9.52 6.84
CA GLY A 206 -9.13 -9.51 8.25
C GLY A 206 -7.80 -10.18 8.56
N GLU A 207 -7.10 -10.73 7.55
CA GLU A 207 -5.75 -11.21 7.73
C GLU A 207 -4.75 -10.06 7.64
N VAL A 208 -3.75 -10.14 8.50
CA VAL A 208 -2.57 -9.27 8.46
C VAL A 208 -1.34 -10.13 8.16
N ASP A 209 -0.32 -9.51 7.57
CA ASP A 209 0.97 -10.15 7.43
C ASP A 209 1.70 -10.23 8.78
N LYS A 210 2.84 -10.91 8.82
CA LYS A 210 3.64 -11.04 10.04
C LYS A 210 4.16 -9.71 10.59
N ASN A 211 4.02 -8.65 9.85
CA ASN A 211 4.42 -7.31 10.21
C ASN A 211 3.23 -6.43 10.63
N GLY A 212 2.01 -6.94 10.54
CA GLY A 212 0.78 -6.26 10.95
C GLY A 212 0.10 -5.46 9.84
N PHE A 213 0.54 -5.55 8.57
CA PHE A 213 -0.14 -4.90 7.45
C PHE A 213 -1.32 -5.73 6.96
N ASN A 214 -2.43 -5.05 6.67
CA ASN A 214 -3.61 -5.69 6.10
C ASN A 214 -3.29 -6.33 4.75
N ARG A 215 -3.75 -7.55 4.56
CA ARG A 215 -3.58 -8.30 3.33
C ARG A 215 -4.68 -8.05 2.31
N PHE A 216 -5.87 -7.67 2.73
CA PHE A 216 -7.03 -7.58 1.86
C PHE A 216 -7.71 -6.22 1.90
N VAL A 217 -8.01 -5.70 0.72
CA VAL A 217 -8.84 -4.50 0.51
C VAL A 217 -9.76 -4.73 -0.67
N ASP A 218 -11.07 -4.55 -0.48
CA ASP A 218 -12.05 -4.62 -1.56
C ASP A 218 -11.77 -3.58 -2.65
N GLY A 219 -11.78 -4.01 -3.92
CA GLY A 219 -11.63 -3.12 -5.07
C GLY A 219 -10.25 -2.47 -5.19
N LEU A 220 -9.20 -3.19 -4.82
CA LEU A 220 -7.82 -2.73 -4.84
C LEU A 220 -7.39 -2.25 -6.24
N TYR A 221 -7.80 -2.94 -7.30
CA TYR A 221 -7.53 -2.53 -8.68
C TYR A 221 -7.93 -1.08 -8.94
N LYS A 222 -9.20 -0.76 -8.71
CA LYS A 222 -9.73 0.59 -8.94
C LYS A 222 -9.11 1.62 -7.98
N LYS A 223 -9.01 1.27 -6.71
CA LYS A 223 -8.52 2.18 -5.66
C LYS A 223 -7.05 2.54 -5.86
N SER A 224 -6.20 1.58 -6.26
CA SER A 224 -4.80 1.85 -6.55
C SER A 224 -4.61 2.83 -7.72
N LEU A 225 -5.37 2.67 -8.79
CA LEU A 225 -5.37 3.60 -9.92
C LEU A 225 -5.84 5.00 -9.52
N GLN A 226 -6.90 5.08 -8.71
CA GLN A 226 -7.41 6.35 -8.21
C GLN A 226 -6.42 7.06 -7.29
N ILE A 227 -5.73 6.32 -6.40
CA ILE A 227 -4.67 6.85 -5.54
C ILE A 227 -3.50 7.37 -6.40
N ALA A 228 -3.07 6.60 -7.40
CA ALA A 228 -2.00 7.01 -8.29
C ALA A 228 -2.37 8.29 -9.06
N LYS A 229 -3.59 8.38 -9.58
CA LYS A 229 -4.09 9.55 -10.31
C LYS A 229 -4.26 10.77 -9.41
N LYS A 230 -4.92 10.62 -8.24
CA LYS A 230 -5.15 11.70 -7.28
C LYS A 230 -3.86 12.39 -6.84
N ASN A 231 -2.80 11.63 -6.64
CA ASN A 231 -1.53 12.14 -6.13
C ASN A 231 -0.49 12.39 -7.25
N ASN A 232 -0.88 12.18 -8.52
CA ASN A 232 0.01 12.28 -9.67
C ASN A 232 1.31 11.50 -9.48
N PHE A 233 1.18 10.25 -8.96
CA PHE A 233 2.33 9.39 -8.75
C PHE A 233 2.92 8.92 -10.07
N ASP A 234 4.24 8.93 -10.16
CA ASP A 234 4.98 8.31 -11.25
C ASP A 234 4.87 6.78 -11.17
N PHE A 235 4.98 6.25 -9.95
CA PHE A 235 4.63 4.86 -9.65
C PHE A 235 4.02 4.73 -8.24
N LEU A 236 3.20 3.69 -8.05
CA LEU A 236 2.60 3.33 -6.78
C LEU A 236 2.85 1.85 -6.51
N LYS A 237 3.66 1.53 -5.51
CA LYS A 237 3.86 0.14 -5.05
C LYS A 237 2.61 -0.37 -4.36
N LEU A 238 2.19 -1.60 -4.67
CA LEU A 238 0.99 -2.20 -4.10
C LEU A 238 1.20 -2.84 -2.74
N SER A 239 2.44 -3.19 -2.39
CA SER A 239 2.80 -3.81 -1.11
C SER A 239 3.84 -2.99 -0.37
N PHE A 240 3.63 -2.83 0.94
CA PHE A 240 4.61 -2.21 1.84
C PHE A 240 5.71 -3.19 2.22
N THR A 241 5.35 -4.42 2.50
CA THR A 241 6.27 -5.49 2.85
C THR A 241 6.79 -6.21 1.61
N GLU A 242 8.10 -6.36 1.55
CA GLU A 242 8.80 -7.11 0.53
C GLU A 242 9.35 -8.39 1.16
N PHE A 243 8.96 -9.55 0.59
CA PHE A 243 9.39 -10.86 1.05
C PHE A 243 10.53 -11.36 0.19
N TYR A 244 11.71 -10.80 0.39
CA TYR A 244 12.90 -11.33 -0.25
C TYR A 244 14.04 -11.46 0.77
N GLY A 245 14.46 -12.69 1.01
CA GLY A 245 15.44 -12.95 2.05
C GLY A 245 14.98 -12.44 3.41
N ASP A 246 15.87 -11.76 4.11
CA ASP A 246 15.54 -11.13 5.41
C ASP A 246 14.97 -9.72 5.28
N ASN A 247 14.88 -9.20 4.07
CA ASN A 247 14.42 -7.85 3.79
C ASN A 247 12.89 -7.87 3.60
N LYS A 248 12.15 -7.54 4.64
CA LYS A 248 10.70 -7.77 4.74
C LYS A 248 9.87 -6.50 4.77
N THR A 249 10.51 -5.36 4.59
CA THR A 249 9.88 -4.05 4.61
C THR A 249 10.49 -3.12 3.59
N GLN A 250 9.78 -2.02 3.29
CA GLN A 250 10.30 -0.99 2.42
C GLN A 250 11.61 -0.42 2.97
N TRP A 251 12.64 -0.34 2.14
CA TRP A 251 13.96 0.16 2.53
C TRP A 251 13.92 1.57 3.10
N SER A 252 13.11 2.46 2.53
CA SER A 252 12.90 3.81 3.04
C SER A 252 12.37 3.83 4.47
N TRP A 253 11.68 2.78 4.93
CA TRP A 253 11.16 2.68 6.27
C TRP A 253 12.26 2.64 7.34
N TYR A 254 13.37 2.02 7.05
CA TYR A 254 14.48 1.92 8.00
C TYR A 254 15.12 3.27 8.32
N ASN A 255 15.01 4.21 7.39
CA ASN A 255 15.54 5.56 7.56
C ASN A 255 14.50 6.56 8.12
N VAL A 256 13.27 6.11 8.33
CA VAL A 256 12.25 6.91 9.01
C VAL A 256 12.58 7.01 10.49
N PRO A 257 12.45 8.19 11.12
CA PRO A 257 12.69 8.34 12.56
C PRO A 257 11.90 7.33 13.38
N GLN A 258 12.52 6.78 14.42
CA GLN A 258 11.90 5.75 15.25
C GLN A 258 10.56 6.20 15.84
N SER A 259 10.49 7.45 16.34
CA SER A 259 9.26 8.03 16.88
C SER A 259 8.10 8.01 15.87
N PHE A 260 8.40 8.24 14.59
CA PHE A 260 7.40 8.17 13.53
C PHE A 260 7.00 6.71 13.24
N ARG A 261 7.96 5.78 13.21
CA ARG A 261 7.68 4.35 13.04
C ARG A 261 6.82 3.79 14.18
N GLU A 262 7.12 4.17 15.42
CA GLU A 262 6.34 3.78 16.59
C GLU A 262 4.89 4.26 16.52
N THR A 263 4.67 5.47 16.00
CA THR A 263 3.34 6.02 15.82
C THR A 263 2.54 5.27 14.76
N GLN A 264 3.16 4.96 13.63
CA GLN A 264 2.48 4.33 12.50
C GLN A 264 2.42 2.81 12.61
N TRP A 265 3.34 2.22 13.38
CA TRP A 265 3.49 0.78 13.47
C TRP A 265 4.01 0.32 14.84
N PRO A 266 3.18 0.47 15.85
CA PRO A 266 3.60 0.25 17.24
C PRO A 266 4.04 -1.17 17.57
N GLN A 267 3.56 -2.19 16.81
CA GLN A 267 3.88 -3.58 17.10
C GLN A 267 5.32 -3.97 16.75
N LYS A 268 5.95 -3.28 15.79
CA LYS A 268 7.30 -3.62 15.31
C LYS A 268 8.13 -2.41 14.89
N PRO A 269 8.34 -1.42 15.76
CA PRO A 269 9.06 -0.20 15.40
C PRO A 269 10.54 -0.47 15.10
N ASN A 270 11.10 -1.55 15.65
CA ASN A 270 12.53 -1.88 15.64
C ASN A 270 12.84 -3.08 14.75
N LEU A 271 12.32 -3.12 13.52
CA LEU A 271 12.73 -4.15 12.58
C LEU A 271 14.24 -4.05 12.31
N PRO A 272 14.95 -5.19 12.37
CA PRO A 272 16.37 -5.20 12.09
C PRO A 272 16.61 -4.73 10.65
N VAL A 273 17.56 -3.82 10.51
CA VAL A 273 18.03 -3.33 9.23
C VAL A 273 19.14 -4.28 8.77
N GLN A 274 18.85 -5.12 7.79
CA GLN A 274 19.89 -5.93 7.15
C GLN A 274 20.30 -5.29 5.83
N GLY A 275 21.61 -5.15 5.63
CA GLY A 275 22.17 -4.73 4.35
C GLY A 275 22.07 -3.23 4.04
N LEU A 276 21.64 -2.39 4.97
CA LEU A 276 21.74 -0.95 4.79
C LEU A 276 23.12 -0.47 5.19
N ASP A 277 23.72 0.32 4.30
CA ASP A 277 24.87 1.12 4.65
C ASP A 277 24.47 2.11 5.76
N PRO A 278 25.10 2.09 6.94
CA PRO A 278 24.82 3.04 8.02
C PRO A 278 25.08 4.49 7.60
N ASN A 279 25.83 4.71 6.53
CA ASN A 279 26.09 6.01 5.94
C ASN A 279 25.13 6.37 4.80
N ALA A 280 24.20 5.48 4.45
CA ALA A 280 23.21 5.79 3.41
C ALA A 280 22.37 7.02 3.80
N PRO A 281 22.02 7.89 2.84
CA PRO A 281 21.19 9.04 3.10
C PRO A 281 19.86 8.60 3.76
N LYS A 282 19.49 9.28 4.83
CA LYS A 282 18.21 9.01 5.49
C LYS A 282 17.07 9.39 4.54
N THR A 283 16.23 8.43 4.23
CA THR A 283 15.03 8.63 3.42
C THR A 283 13.89 9.21 4.25
N LYS A 284 12.96 9.89 3.60
CA LYS A 284 11.85 10.55 4.29
C LYS A 284 10.52 10.07 3.72
N ILE A 285 9.66 9.60 4.60
CA ILE A 285 8.22 9.55 4.31
C ILE A 285 7.69 10.95 4.60
N THR A 286 7.19 11.63 3.59
CA THR A 286 6.75 13.04 3.69
C THR A 286 5.28 13.17 4.00
N LYS A 287 4.47 12.18 3.61
CA LYS A 287 3.03 12.18 3.83
C LYS A 287 2.51 10.76 4.02
N ILE A 288 1.60 10.60 4.97
CA ILE A 288 0.73 9.42 5.08
C ILE A 288 -0.70 9.92 4.98
N ASP A 289 -1.50 9.22 4.17
CA ASP A 289 -2.87 9.59 3.88
C ASP A 289 -3.69 8.32 3.61
N SER A 290 -4.99 8.46 3.45
CA SER A 290 -5.85 7.36 3.03
C SER A 290 -6.84 7.82 1.95
N PHE A 291 -7.24 6.90 1.11
CA PHE A 291 -8.25 7.14 0.09
C PHE A 291 -9.18 5.94 0.00
N ASN A 292 -10.49 6.17 0.21
CA ASN A 292 -11.51 5.12 0.22
C ASN A 292 -11.13 3.92 1.11
N GLY A 293 -10.58 4.20 2.29
CA GLY A 293 -10.16 3.18 3.26
C GLY A 293 -8.84 2.48 2.94
N VAL A 294 -8.10 2.93 1.92
CA VAL A 294 -6.77 2.40 1.56
C VAL A 294 -5.69 3.36 2.04
N PRO A 295 -4.90 2.99 3.05
CA PRO A 295 -3.80 3.81 3.52
C PRO A 295 -2.62 3.74 2.56
N TYR A 296 -1.96 4.87 2.35
CA TYR A 296 -0.77 4.97 1.51
C TYR A 296 0.22 6.01 2.05
N ALA A 297 1.46 5.91 1.63
CA ALA A 297 2.51 6.86 1.94
C ALA A 297 3.13 7.45 0.67
N GLN A 298 3.66 8.66 0.82
CA GLN A 298 4.41 9.39 -0.18
C GLN A 298 5.74 9.83 0.42
N GLY A 299 6.77 9.92 -0.40
CA GLY A 299 8.10 10.35 0.03
C GLY A 299 9.21 9.70 -0.79
N GLU A 300 10.35 9.50 -0.17
CA GLU A 300 11.52 8.88 -0.78
C GLU A 300 11.38 7.35 -0.81
N ILE A 301 10.40 6.87 -1.58
CA ILE A 301 10.10 5.44 -1.71
C ILE A 301 11.11 4.79 -2.64
N TYR A 302 11.70 3.70 -2.17
CA TYR A 302 12.66 2.93 -2.96
C TYR A 302 11.95 2.14 -4.06
N TYR A 303 12.44 2.25 -5.29
CA TYR A 303 11.93 1.47 -6.42
C TYR A 303 12.44 0.02 -6.33
N CYS A 304 11.56 -0.93 -6.64
CA CYS A 304 11.91 -2.34 -6.88
C CYS A 304 10.92 -2.95 -7.88
N ASN A 305 11.17 -4.16 -8.33
CA ASN A 305 10.30 -4.85 -9.30
C ASN A 305 9.06 -5.53 -8.67
N TRP A 306 8.72 -5.18 -7.46
CA TRP A 306 7.47 -5.62 -6.84
C TRP A 306 6.24 -5.05 -7.54
N PRO A 307 5.05 -5.67 -7.34
CA PRO A 307 3.81 -5.24 -7.95
C PRO A 307 3.55 -3.75 -7.78
N GLN A 308 3.31 -3.07 -8.88
CA GLN A 308 3.15 -1.63 -8.89
C GLN A 308 2.27 -1.15 -10.04
N VAL A 309 1.68 0.03 -9.85
CA VAL A 309 1.05 0.83 -10.89
C VAL A 309 2.07 1.85 -11.38
N VAL A 310 2.25 1.97 -12.68
CA VAL A 310 3.10 2.98 -13.32
C VAL A 310 2.21 3.87 -14.18
N SER A 311 2.33 5.20 -14.01
CA SER A 311 1.64 6.16 -14.86
C SER A 311 2.39 6.40 -16.17
N LYS A 312 1.70 6.90 -17.20
CA LYS A 312 2.32 7.24 -18.49
C LYS A 312 3.47 8.23 -18.33
N HIS A 313 3.31 9.26 -17.51
CA HIS A 313 4.38 10.22 -17.27
C HIS A 313 5.52 9.63 -16.45
N GLY A 314 5.22 8.76 -15.48
CA GLY A 314 6.23 8.01 -14.72
C GLY A 314 7.01 7.05 -15.62
N ASN A 315 6.33 6.33 -16.51
CA ASN A 315 6.96 5.46 -17.50
C ASN A 315 7.99 6.23 -18.33
N LYS A 316 7.60 7.41 -18.81
CA LYS A 316 8.50 8.27 -19.60
C LYS A 316 9.73 8.70 -18.82
N LYS A 317 9.56 9.17 -17.59
CA LYS A 317 10.66 9.62 -16.72
C LYS A 317 11.61 8.48 -16.35
N MET A 318 11.04 7.33 -15.96
CA MET A 318 11.80 6.24 -15.36
C MET A 318 12.52 5.37 -16.40
N PHE A 319 11.94 5.21 -17.61
CA PHE A 319 12.40 4.19 -18.54
C PHE A 319 12.67 4.67 -19.95
N LEU A 320 12.05 5.77 -20.39
CA LEU A 320 12.12 6.21 -21.79
C LEU A 320 13.02 7.42 -22.00
N THR A 321 13.13 8.32 -21.02
CA THR A 321 13.98 9.52 -21.14
C THR A 321 15.46 9.12 -21.08
N GLU A 322 15.83 8.23 -20.18
CA GLU A 322 17.14 7.60 -20.16
C GLU A 322 16.95 6.10 -20.32
N LYS A 323 17.39 5.58 -21.46
CA LYS A 323 17.37 4.13 -21.67
C LYS A 323 18.30 3.47 -20.67
N TRP A 324 17.81 2.41 -20.07
CA TRP A 324 18.59 1.64 -19.16
C TRP A 324 19.73 0.89 -19.86
N ALA A 325 20.94 1.38 -19.67
CA ALA A 325 22.16 0.79 -20.21
C ALA A 325 22.96 -0.03 -19.16
N ARG A 326 22.40 -0.26 -17.98
CA ARG A 326 23.13 -0.88 -16.87
C ARG A 326 22.71 -2.34 -16.72
N PRO A 327 23.67 -3.28 -16.57
CA PRO A 327 23.36 -4.71 -16.62
C PRO A 327 22.68 -5.23 -15.33
N PHE A 328 22.69 -4.46 -14.23
CA PHE A 328 22.23 -4.94 -12.94
C PHE A 328 21.00 -4.15 -12.45
N GLU A 329 20.00 -4.88 -11.97
CA GLU A 329 18.80 -4.34 -11.38
C GLU A 329 19.09 -3.36 -10.24
N GLN A 330 20.01 -3.70 -9.35
CA GLN A 330 20.37 -2.86 -8.19
C GLN A 330 20.92 -1.49 -8.60
N THR A 331 21.69 -1.41 -9.68
CA THR A 331 22.19 -0.11 -10.17
C THR A 331 21.07 0.77 -10.69
N TRP A 332 20.03 0.18 -11.23
CA TRP A 332 18.85 0.90 -11.65
C TRP A 332 18.00 1.36 -10.47
N MET A 333 17.72 0.46 -9.57
CA MET A 333 16.99 0.79 -8.35
C MET A 333 17.67 1.95 -7.62
N SER A 334 19.01 1.96 -7.56
CA SER A 334 19.80 3.05 -6.97
C SER A 334 19.65 4.36 -7.75
N TYR A 335 19.68 4.31 -9.09
CA TYR A 335 19.45 5.49 -9.93
C TYR A 335 18.05 6.07 -9.71
N MET A 336 17.01 5.24 -9.76
CA MET A 336 15.63 5.66 -9.52
C MET A 336 15.45 6.29 -8.14
N PHE A 337 16.11 5.72 -7.14
CA PHE A 337 16.09 6.26 -5.79
C PHE A 337 16.75 7.64 -5.71
N GLN A 338 17.91 7.84 -6.37
CA GLN A 338 18.55 9.15 -6.44
C GLN A 338 17.64 10.19 -7.11
N GLU A 339 16.95 9.82 -8.19
CA GLU A 339 16.00 10.71 -8.87
C GLU A 339 14.77 11.01 -7.99
N THR A 340 14.34 10.05 -7.18
CA THR A 340 13.30 10.27 -6.16
C THR A 340 13.75 11.28 -5.09
N VAL A 341 14.96 11.12 -4.57
CA VAL A 341 15.52 12.05 -3.56
C VAL A 341 15.69 13.47 -4.11
N LYS A 342 16.02 13.60 -5.39
CA LYS A 342 16.07 14.89 -6.10
C LYS A 342 14.70 15.52 -6.38
N GLY A 343 13.61 14.77 -6.18
CA GLY A 343 12.25 15.20 -6.49
C GLY A 343 11.85 15.09 -7.96
N ASN A 344 12.67 14.44 -8.80
CA ASN A 344 12.37 14.23 -10.22
C ASN A 344 11.32 13.10 -10.41
N ILE A 345 11.26 12.15 -9.49
CA ILE A 345 10.28 11.07 -9.45
C ILE A 345 9.41 11.24 -8.20
N ASN A 346 8.11 11.11 -8.39
CA ASN A 346 7.08 11.21 -7.34
C ASN A 346 6.45 9.82 -7.07
N PRO A 347 7.01 9.02 -6.15
CA PRO A 347 6.50 7.70 -5.86
C PRO A 347 5.48 7.67 -4.73
N GLY A 348 4.62 6.64 -4.77
CA GLY A 348 3.77 6.26 -3.66
C GLY A 348 3.91 4.79 -3.29
N ILE A 349 3.41 4.44 -2.11
CA ILE A 349 3.34 3.05 -1.64
C ILE A 349 2.08 2.84 -0.81
N LEU A 350 1.37 1.75 -1.06
CA LEU A 350 0.25 1.36 -0.22
C LEU A 350 0.78 0.80 1.11
N LEU A 351 0.14 1.19 2.21
CA LEU A 351 0.42 0.65 3.54
C LEU A 351 -0.40 -0.64 3.77
N LEU A 352 -0.22 -1.56 2.84
CA LEU A 352 -0.87 -2.86 2.75
C LEU A 352 0.16 -3.94 2.41
N SER A 353 -0.21 -5.18 2.56
CA SER A 353 0.57 -6.35 2.13
C SER A 353 -0.32 -7.34 1.36
N PRO A 354 -0.93 -6.93 0.22
CA PRO A 354 -1.89 -7.75 -0.50
C PRO A 354 -1.24 -8.89 -1.27
N THR A 355 0.05 -8.77 -1.58
CA THR A 355 0.79 -9.75 -2.38
C THR A 355 1.94 -10.35 -1.59
N GLU A 356 2.31 -11.56 -1.94
CA GLU A 356 3.46 -12.27 -1.43
C GLU A 356 4.25 -12.88 -2.59
N HIS A 357 5.51 -13.12 -2.34
CA HIS A 357 6.43 -13.72 -3.28
C HIS A 357 6.45 -15.24 -3.07
N ASP A 358 5.98 -15.98 -4.07
CA ASP A 358 5.89 -17.45 -4.02
C ASP A 358 7.12 -18.13 -4.64
N ARG A 359 8.27 -17.51 -4.45
CA ARG A 359 9.49 -17.84 -5.16
C ARG A 359 10.02 -19.24 -4.87
N PHE A 360 9.77 -19.76 -3.67
CA PHE A 360 10.40 -21.00 -3.22
C PHE A 360 9.55 -22.26 -3.43
N ASP A 361 8.25 -22.09 -3.65
CA ASP A 361 7.33 -23.22 -3.78
C ASP A 361 7.28 -23.79 -5.21
N HIS A 362 7.76 -23.02 -6.21
CA HIS A 362 7.69 -23.39 -7.62
C HIS A 362 9.04 -23.63 -8.30
N TYR A 363 10.14 -23.22 -7.69
CA TYR A 363 11.47 -23.53 -8.19
C TYR A 363 12.00 -24.78 -7.50
N ASP A 364 12.32 -25.83 -8.24
CA ASP A 364 13.18 -26.89 -7.74
C ASP A 364 14.47 -26.26 -7.19
N GLY A 365 14.74 -26.50 -5.92
CA GLY A 365 15.83 -25.85 -5.20
C GLY A 365 17.22 -26.01 -5.80
N ASN A 366 17.36 -26.79 -6.88
CA ASN A 366 18.59 -27.03 -7.63
C ASN A 366 18.87 -25.97 -8.69
N LEU A 367 17.86 -25.29 -9.24
CA LEU A 367 18.07 -24.31 -10.31
C LEU A 367 18.71 -22.99 -9.84
N ARG A 368 18.86 -22.79 -8.53
CA ARG A 368 19.44 -21.59 -7.93
C ARG A 368 20.83 -21.77 -7.33
N LYS A 369 21.27 -23.00 -7.21
CA LYS A 369 22.64 -23.27 -6.75
C LYS A 369 23.70 -23.08 -7.83
N GLU A 370 23.26 -22.88 -9.07
CA GLU A 370 24.13 -22.79 -10.24
C GLU A 370 24.14 -21.41 -10.91
N SER A 371 23.53 -20.38 -10.32
CA SER A 371 23.56 -19.00 -10.85
C SER A 371 24.29 -18.02 -9.96
#